data_069638c5479c862fe56509ceadb0466a
#
_entry.id   069638c5479c862fe56509ceadb0466a
#
_cell.length_a   1.000
_cell.length_b   1.000
_cell.length_c   1.000
_cell.angle_alpha   90.00
_cell.angle_beta   90.00
_cell.angle_gamma   90.00
#
_symmetry.space_group_name_H-M   'P 1'
#
loop_
_entity.id
_entity.type
_entity.pdbx_description
1 polymer ?
#
loop_
_entity_poly.entity_id
_entity_poly.type
_entity_poly.pdbx_seq_one_letter_code
_entity_poly.pdbx_strand_id
1 'polypeptide(L)'
;MKSLDSKAPSQDWHPNIWPPFTQINTSKPQLEVTHGKDARLFTKNPKKELIDAISSWWVTLHGHSNEYIADAIFDQSKKLEQVIFADFLHPQAKKLTQII
;
A
#
# COMPACT_ATOMS: atom_id res chain seq x y z
N MET A 1 27.39 -29.42 21.58
CA MET A 1 26.11 -29.27 20.93
C MET A 1 25.50 -27.92 21.38
N LYS A 2 25.74 -26.85 20.60
CA LYS A 2 25.18 -25.54 20.93
C LYS A 2 23.68 -25.60 20.61
N SER A 3 22.84 -25.35 21.62
CA SER A 3 21.40 -25.17 21.44
C SER A 3 21.19 -24.05 20.42
N LEU A 4 20.46 -24.35 19.38
CA LEU A 4 19.83 -23.33 18.54
C LEU A 4 18.85 -22.61 19.44
N ASP A 5 19.30 -21.52 20.06
CA ASP A 5 18.41 -20.54 20.64
C ASP A 5 17.52 -20.07 19.50
N SER A 6 16.35 -20.68 19.42
CA SER A 6 15.25 -20.15 18.64
C SER A 6 14.86 -18.82 19.28
N LYS A 7 15.56 -17.76 18.87
CA LYS A 7 15.11 -16.41 19.13
C LYS A 7 13.70 -16.36 18.56
N ALA A 8 12.70 -16.28 19.43
CA ALA A 8 11.34 -16.02 19.02
C ALA A 8 11.37 -14.85 18.02
N PRO A 9 10.66 -14.91 16.90
CA PRO A 9 10.61 -13.80 15.97
C PRO A 9 10.36 -12.53 16.79
N SER A 10 11.19 -11.51 16.60
CA SER A 10 11.03 -10.24 17.31
C SER A 10 9.56 -9.86 17.22
N GLN A 11 8.97 -9.39 18.32
CA GLN A 11 7.52 -9.06 18.44
C GLN A 11 6.97 -8.14 17.35
N ASP A 12 7.82 -7.68 16.45
CA ASP A 12 7.58 -6.64 15.46
C ASP A 12 7.26 -7.18 14.05
N TRP A 13 7.54 -8.46 13.75
CA TRP A 13 7.18 -9.06 12.47
C TRP A 13 5.79 -9.70 12.53
N HIS A 14 4.94 -9.38 11.56
CA HIS A 14 3.65 -10.05 11.46
C HIS A 14 3.84 -11.51 11.00
N PRO A 15 3.34 -12.51 11.75
CA PRO A 15 3.68 -13.93 11.50
C PRO A 15 3.22 -14.47 10.14
N ASN A 16 2.19 -13.86 9.56
CA ASN A 16 1.57 -14.28 8.31
C ASN A 16 1.89 -13.37 7.12
N ILE A 17 2.82 -12.41 7.28
CA ILE A 17 3.20 -11.49 6.21
C ILE A 17 4.68 -11.66 5.91
N TRP A 18 4.99 -12.05 4.66
CA TRP A 18 6.35 -12.05 4.14
C TRP A 18 6.55 -10.82 3.25
N PRO A 19 7.35 -9.84 3.68
CA PRO A 19 7.58 -8.63 2.87
C PRO A 19 8.35 -8.95 1.59
N PRO A 20 8.06 -8.27 0.48
CA PRO A 20 8.83 -8.42 -0.74
C PRO A 20 10.28 -7.95 -0.55
N PHE A 21 11.21 -8.56 -1.27
CA PHE A 21 12.65 -8.22 -1.25
C PHE A 21 13.27 -8.16 0.15
N THR A 22 12.79 -8.97 1.08
CA THR A 22 13.19 -8.89 2.50
C THR A 22 13.75 -10.21 2.99
N GLN A 23 14.90 -10.13 3.68
CA GLN A 23 15.47 -11.25 4.42
C GLN A 23 15.13 -11.06 5.91
N ILE A 24 14.15 -11.79 6.40
CA ILE A 24 13.60 -11.62 7.76
C ILE A 24 14.68 -11.76 8.84
N ASN A 25 15.67 -12.65 8.64
CA ASN A 25 16.72 -12.88 9.62
C ASN A 25 17.72 -11.73 9.78
N THR A 26 17.83 -10.86 8.79
CA THR A 26 18.83 -9.77 8.76
C THR A 26 18.21 -8.39 8.65
N SER A 27 16.98 -8.30 8.19
CA SER A 27 16.27 -7.03 8.02
C SER A 27 15.61 -6.58 9.31
N LYS A 28 15.41 -5.27 9.42
CA LYS A 28 14.61 -4.70 10.51
C LYS A 28 13.13 -4.98 10.27
N PRO A 29 12.32 -5.14 11.34
CA PRO A 29 10.88 -5.24 11.24
C PRO A 29 10.26 -4.06 10.51
N GLN A 30 9.15 -4.31 9.85
CA GLN A 30 8.39 -3.26 9.19
C GLN A 30 7.77 -2.28 10.19
N LEU A 31 7.69 -1.03 9.80
CA LEU A 31 6.93 -0.02 10.55
C LEU A 31 5.45 -0.11 10.19
N GLU A 32 4.60 -0.18 11.18
CA GLU A 32 3.15 -0.15 10.97
C GLU A 32 2.70 1.28 10.65
N VAL A 33 2.33 1.52 9.39
CA VAL A 33 1.78 2.79 8.92
C VAL A 33 0.26 2.76 9.12
N THR A 34 -0.27 3.74 9.82
CA THR A 34 -1.70 3.85 10.12
C THR A 34 -2.47 4.69 9.10
N HIS A 35 -1.85 5.72 8.59
CA HIS A 35 -2.44 6.61 7.57
C HIS A 35 -1.36 7.40 6.85
N GLY A 36 -1.72 8.02 5.75
CA GLY A 36 -0.89 8.93 4.99
C GLY A 36 -1.65 10.20 4.61
N LYS A 37 -0.94 11.28 4.38
CA LYS A 37 -1.46 12.53 3.81
C LYS A 37 -0.39 13.21 2.98
N ASP A 38 -0.72 13.55 1.75
CA ASP A 38 0.23 14.14 0.80
C ASP A 38 1.53 13.28 0.69
N ALA A 39 2.70 13.82 0.95
CA ALA A 39 3.97 13.09 0.95
C ALA A 39 4.34 12.48 2.31
N ARG A 40 3.40 12.35 3.24
CA ARG A 40 3.69 11.95 4.63
C ARG A 40 3.00 10.66 5.00
N LEU A 41 3.72 9.82 5.75
CA LEU A 41 3.22 8.60 6.36
C LEU A 41 3.32 8.70 7.89
N PHE A 42 2.35 8.16 8.58
CA PHE A 42 2.29 8.20 10.04
C PHE A 42 2.28 6.78 10.60
N THR A 43 3.24 6.51 11.50
CA THR A 43 3.41 5.20 12.12
C THR A 43 2.82 5.16 13.53
N LYS A 44 2.50 3.95 14.01
CA LYS A 44 1.89 3.71 15.31
C LYS A 44 2.93 3.52 16.41
N ASN A 45 3.83 2.57 16.23
CA ASN A 45 4.86 2.21 17.19
C ASN A 45 6.22 2.02 16.47
N PRO A 46 7.20 2.90 16.69
CA PRO A 46 7.08 4.19 17.37
C PRO A 46 6.21 5.17 16.59
N LYS A 47 5.54 6.09 17.27
CA LYS A 47 4.76 7.16 16.62
C LYS A 47 5.73 8.15 15.94
N LYS A 48 5.74 8.14 14.63
CA LYS A 48 6.61 8.97 13.79
C LYS A 48 5.85 9.49 12.58
N GLU A 49 6.31 10.61 12.07
CA GLU A 49 5.99 11.14 10.77
C GLU A 49 7.17 10.91 9.83
N LEU A 50 6.94 10.31 8.70
CA LEU A 50 7.94 9.99 7.69
C LEU A 50 7.59 10.65 6.36
N ILE A 51 8.59 11.03 5.59
CA ILE A 51 8.39 11.48 4.21
C ILE A 51 8.49 10.28 3.27
N ASP A 52 7.46 10.08 2.47
CA ASP A 52 7.45 9.09 1.39
C ASP A 52 8.08 9.71 0.12
N ALA A 53 9.40 9.72 0.08
CA ALA A 53 10.16 10.33 -1.01
C ALA A 53 10.14 9.54 -2.33
N ILE A 54 9.54 8.34 -2.33
CA ILE A 54 9.47 7.45 -3.51
C ILE A 54 8.03 7.15 -3.95
N SER A 55 7.07 7.92 -3.45
CA SER A 55 5.63 7.75 -3.76
C SER A 55 5.15 6.30 -3.62
N SER A 56 5.58 5.61 -2.55
CA SER A 56 5.29 4.18 -2.29
C SER A 56 5.52 3.31 -3.53
N TRP A 57 6.71 3.39 -4.10
CA TRP A 57 7.10 2.76 -5.35
C TRP A 57 6.26 3.24 -6.55
N TRP A 58 6.21 4.55 -6.72
CA TRP A 58 5.62 5.24 -7.87
C TRP A 58 4.10 5.18 -7.98
N VAL A 59 3.42 4.66 -6.97
CA VAL A 59 1.95 4.47 -7.02
C VAL A 59 1.19 5.73 -6.62
N THR A 60 1.67 6.46 -5.61
CA THR A 60 0.97 7.62 -5.05
C THR A 60 1.44 8.96 -5.61
N LEU A 61 1.38 9.12 -6.93
CA LEU A 61 1.89 10.30 -7.64
C LEU A 61 1.20 11.62 -7.22
N HIS A 62 -0.03 11.56 -6.77
CA HIS A 62 -0.82 12.70 -6.33
C HIS A 62 -0.88 12.86 -4.81
N GLY A 63 0.01 12.16 -4.10
CA GLY A 63 0.04 12.11 -2.65
C GLY A 63 -0.94 11.10 -2.04
N HIS A 64 -0.67 10.76 -0.79
CA HIS A 64 -1.53 9.88 0.00
C HIS A 64 -2.86 10.57 0.34
N SER A 65 -3.94 9.81 0.34
CA SER A 65 -5.27 10.27 0.75
C SER A 65 -5.75 11.51 -0.02
N ASN A 66 -5.50 11.53 -1.33
CA ASN A 66 -6.03 12.57 -2.20
C ASN A 66 -7.55 12.45 -2.26
N GLU A 67 -8.24 13.45 -1.74
CA GLU A 67 -9.70 13.44 -1.58
C GLU A 67 -10.44 13.35 -2.91
N TYR A 68 -9.99 14.08 -3.92
CA TYR A 68 -10.61 14.03 -5.25
C TYR A 68 -10.57 12.62 -5.86
N ILE A 69 -9.42 11.94 -5.74
CA ILE A 69 -9.27 10.55 -6.23
C ILE A 69 -10.10 9.59 -5.39
N ALA A 70 -10.07 9.74 -4.06
CA ALA A 70 -10.85 8.90 -3.15
C ALA A 70 -12.35 8.99 -3.42
N ASP A 71 -12.87 10.19 -3.59
CA ASP A 71 -14.28 10.42 -3.91
C ASP A 71 -14.66 9.84 -5.28
N ALA A 72 -13.81 10.02 -6.28
CA ALA A 72 -14.04 9.45 -7.61
C ALA A 72 -14.08 7.90 -7.59
N ILE A 73 -13.20 7.26 -6.82
CA ILE A 73 -13.19 5.81 -6.61
C ILE A 73 -14.46 5.38 -5.87
N PHE A 74 -14.83 6.08 -4.81
CA PHE A 74 -16.02 5.80 -4.03
C PHE A 74 -17.30 5.89 -4.88
N ASP A 75 -17.45 6.92 -5.67
CA ASP A 75 -18.61 7.10 -6.55
C ASP A 75 -18.66 6.06 -7.67
N GLN A 76 -17.51 5.72 -8.24
CA GLN A 76 -17.46 4.70 -9.29
C GLN A 76 -17.72 3.30 -8.73
N SER A 77 -17.22 2.96 -7.56
CA SER A 77 -17.41 1.65 -6.94
C SER A 77 -18.88 1.35 -6.60
N LYS A 78 -19.68 2.39 -6.35
CA LYS A 78 -21.14 2.24 -6.16
C LYS A 78 -21.90 1.90 -7.46
N LYS A 79 -21.30 2.19 -8.60
CA LYS A 79 -21.93 1.96 -9.92
C LYS A 79 -21.43 0.68 -10.55
N LEU A 80 -20.11 0.52 -10.60
CA LEU A 80 -19.45 -0.62 -11.19
C LEU A 80 -17.97 -0.62 -10.75
N GLU A 81 -17.58 -1.57 -9.94
CA GLU A 81 -16.19 -1.73 -9.47
C GLU A 81 -15.32 -2.46 -10.50
N GLN A 82 -15.90 -3.42 -11.21
CA GLN A 82 -15.18 -4.23 -12.19
C GLN A 82 -16.16 -4.94 -13.13
N VAL A 83 -15.76 -5.15 -14.36
CA VAL A 83 -16.43 -6.02 -15.33
C VAL A 83 -15.37 -6.71 -16.20
N ILE A 84 -15.65 -7.94 -16.63
CA ILE A 84 -14.75 -8.68 -17.51
C ILE A 84 -14.70 -8.03 -18.90
N PHE A 85 -13.50 -7.70 -19.37
CA PHE A 85 -13.32 -7.01 -20.67
C PHE A 85 -13.48 -7.92 -21.91
N ALA A 86 -13.61 -9.23 -21.73
CA ALA A 86 -13.74 -10.14 -22.86
C ALA A 86 -14.99 -9.81 -23.72
N ASP A 87 -16.13 -9.53 -23.06
CA ASP A 87 -17.41 -9.28 -23.74
C ASP A 87 -18.04 -7.94 -23.36
N PHE A 88 -17.48 -7.23 -22.39
CA PHE A 88 -18.06 -6.01 -21.85
C PHE A 88 -17.11 -4.84 -21.94
N LEU A 89 -17.67 -3.65 -21.98
CA LEU A 89 -16.96 -2.39 -21.99
C LEU A 89 -17.71 -1.39 -21.12
N HIS A 90 -16.98 -0.56 -20.39
CA HIS A 90 -17.59 0.49 -19.56
C HIS A 90 -17.15 1.90 -19.96
N PRO A 91 -17.95 2.93 -19.64
CA PRO A 91 -17.70 4.29 -20.10
C PRO A 91 -16.34 4.85 -19.69
N GLN A 92 -15.82 4.50 -18.49
CA GLN A 92 -14.55 5.01 -18.00
C GLN A 92 -13.36 4.52 -18.83
N ALA A 93 -13.37 3.25 -19.25
CA ALA A 93 -12.35 2.72 -20.13
C ALA A 93 -12.38 3.43 -21.49
N LYS A 94 -13.56 3.65 -22.08
CA LYS A 94 -13.71 4.40 -23.33
C LYS A 94 -13.14 5.81 -23.21
N LYS A 95 -13.47 6.51 -22.12
CA LYS A 95 -12.97 7.86 -21.87
C LYS A 95 -11.45 7.89 -21.74
N LEU A 96 -10.86 6.94 -21.01
CA LEU A 96 -9.41 6.87 -20.83
C LEU A 96 -8.69 6.71 -22.19
N THR A 97 -9.13 5.81 -23.04
CA THR A 97 -8.53 5.57 -24.36
C THR A 97 -8.64 6.75 -25.33
N GLN A 98 -9.50 7.72 -25.05
CA GLN A 98 -9.60 8.96 -25.83
C GLN A 98 -8.63 10.04 -25.35
N ILE A 99 -8.07 9.90 -24.15
CA ILE A 99 -7.16 10.87 -23.54
C ILE A 99 -5.70 10.51 -23.81
N ILE A 100 -5.40 9.23 -23.85
CA ILE A 100 -4.03 8.71 -24.08
C ILE A 100 -3.82 8.35 -25.56
#